data_0e725475bcdd40b3a32dc563161305b6
#
_entry.id   0e725475bcdd40b3a32dc563161305b6
#
_cell.length_a   1.000
_cell.length_b   1.000
_cell.length_c   1.000
_cell.angle_alpha   90.00
_cell.angle_beta   90.00
_cell.angle_gamma   90.00
#
_symmetry.space_group_name_H-M   'P 1'
#
loop_
_entity.id
_entity.type
_entity.pdbx_description
1 polymer ?
#
loop_
_entity_poly.entity_id
_entity_poly.type
_entity_poly.pdbx_seq_one_letter_code
_entity_poly.pdbx_strand_id
1 'polypeptide(L)'
;MKVAVLGAGLVGGPMALDLVADPRFAVTAVDVSENALAKLAGKNPEIRTVLHDLSKTDEIGSLVADFDLVISSVPGGMGYATLQAVIGAGKDVVDIAFFAEDPFTLSEVAEQNGVTAIVDCGVAPGMSNLLVGHVDHQLDETESVLIYVGGLPEKRIWPFEYKAVFSPADVIEEYTRPARYVENGALVVRPALTDPEIIEFPIVGSLEAFNTDGLRTLADTIDAPNMKEKTLRYIGHIEHMAVLRAAGFFDKEEVEIGGTRVSPLALTSKLLFKSWKLEEGDVDITVMRVIVDGKKDDKRLRHTYELFDRHDEATGVHSMARTTGYTATVVARMLAEGLFTRKGIVVPEWIGQQPECVDYILRGLAERGVVYEKTVEELGTDSG
;
A
#
# COMPACT_ATOMS: atom_id res chain seq x y z
N MET A 1 15.48 -4.52 20.09
CA MET A 1 14.16 -5.06 19.70
C MET A 1 14.35 -6.12 18.62
N LYS A 2 13.75 -7.30 18.76
CA LYS A 2 13.78 -8.35 17.74
C LYS A 2 12.61 -8.15 16.78
N VAL A 3 12.89 -8.02 15.49
CA VAL A 3 11.87 -7.78 14.46
C VAL A 3 11.83 -8.92 13.47
N ALA A 4 10.63 -9.46 13.23
CA ALA A 4 10.38 -10.39 12.12
C ALA A 4 9.83 -9.64 10.91
N VAL A 5 10.41 -9.83 9.74
CA VAL A 5 9.87 -9.36 8.45
C VAL A 5 9.33 -10.58 7.71
N LEU A 6 8.01 -10.65 7.60
CA LEU A 6 7.30 -11.74 6.92
C LEU A 6 7.15 -11.41 5.43
N GLY A 7 7.90 -12.12 4.59
CA GLY A 7 8.10 -11.84 3.18
C GLY A 7 9.43 -11.13 2.91
N ALA A 8 10.26 -11.70 2.05
CA ALA A 8 11.55 -11.15 1.61
C ALA A 8 11.55 -10.81 0.11
N GLY A 9 10.38 -10.47 -0.43
CA GLY A 9 10.17 -10.12 -1.83
C GLY A 9 10.62 -8.69 -2.18
N LEU A 10 10.00 -8.11 -3.23
CA LEU A 10 10.36 -6.80 -3.79
C LEU A 10 10.28 -5.66 -2.75
N VAL A 11 9.37 -5.73 -1.79
CA VAL A 11 9.17 -4.71 -0.74
C VAL A 11 9.77 -5.15 0.59
N GLY A 12 9.52 -6.39 1.04
CA GLY A 12 9.98 -6.88 2.33
C GLY A 12 11.50 -6.99 2.46
N GLY A 13 12.20 -7.34 1.38
CA GLY A 13 13.66 -7.33 1.36
C GLY A 13 14.27 -5.96 1.66
N PRO A 14 13.89 -4.89 0.93
CA PRO A 14 14.25 -3.51 1.25
C PRO A 14 13.87 -3.06 2.67
N MET A 15 12.70 -3.46 3.19
CA MET A 15 12.34 -3.18 4.59
C MET A 15 13.31 -3.80 5.59
N ALA A 16 13.68 -5.07 5.37
CA ALA A 16 14.66 -5.74 6.23
C ALA A 16 16.02 -5.05 6.19
N LEU A 17 16.47 -4.59 5.00
CA LEU A 17 17.72 -3.84 4.84
C LEU A 17 17.68 -2.47 5.52
N ASP A 18 16.56 -1.75 5.43
CA ASP A 18 16.41 -0.47 6.09
C ASP A 18 16.37 -0.61 7.63
N LEU A 19 15.68 -1.62 8.14
CA LEU A 19 15.61 -1.85 9.59
C LEU A 19 16.93 -2.28 10.18
N VAL A 20 17.69 -3.17 9.52
CA VAL A 20 18.96 -3.66 10.07
C VAL A 20 20.05 -2.59 10.10
N ALA A 21 19.91 -1.52 9.31
CA ALA A 21 20.81 -0.37 9.37
C ALA A 21 20.68 0.41 10.70
N ASP A 22 19.63 0.20 11.45
CA ASP A 22 19.42 0.77 12.78
C ASP A 22 19.82 -0.25 13.86
N PRO A 23 20.87 -0.01 14.67
CA PRO A 23 21.41 -0.96 15.63
C PRO A 23 20.42 -1.34 16.75
N ARG A 24 19.30 -0.63 16.88
CA ARG A 24 18.23 -0.96 17.82
C ARG A 24 17.48 -2.24 17.43
N PHE A 25 17.53 -2.66 16.15
CA PHE A 25 16.79 -3.79 15.64
C PHE A 25 17.66 -4.99 15.30
N ALA A 26 17.29 -6.14 15.82
CA ALA A 26 17.80 -7.44 15.40
C ALA A 26 16.78 -8.04 14.42
N VAL A 27 17.07 -7.99 13.13
CA VAL A 27 16.13 -8.31 12.05
C VAL A 27 16.25 -9.78 11.63
N THR A 28 15.09 -10.44 11.49
CA THR A 28 14.96 -11.77 10.89
C THR A 28 13.96 -11.69 9.74
N ALA A 29 14.38 -12.04 8.55
CA ALA A 29 13.51 -12.15 7.37
C ALA A 29 13.03 -13.60 7.21
N VAL A 30 11.73 -13.75 6.94
CA VAL A 30 11.08 -15.06 6.75
C VAL A 30 10.46 -15.11 5.36
N ASP A 31 10.77 -16.16 4.58
CA ASP A 31 10.21 -16.35 3.24
C ASP A 31 10.23 -17.83 2.86
N VAL A 32 9.38 -18.21 1.91
CA VAL A 32 9.37 -19.54 1.30
C VAL A 32 10.47 -19.70 0.24
N SER A 33 11.02 -18.60 -0.26
CA SER A 33 12.04 -18.56 -1.30
C SER A 33 13.46 -18.55 -0.72
N GLU A 34 14.12 -19.70 -0.74
CA GLU A 34 15.53 -19.80 -0.37
C GLU A 34 16.43 -18.83 -1.15
N ASN A 35 16.11 -18.60 -2.44
CA ASN A 35 16.86 -17.66 -3.28
C ASN A 35 16.68 -16.19 -2.83
N ALA A 36 15.47 -15.78 -2.45
CA ALA A 36 15.23 -14.43 -1.93
C ALA A 36 15.99 -14.21 -0.62
N LEU A 37 15.93 -15.17 0.29
CA LEU A 37 16.65 -15.15 1.57
C LEU A 37 18.17 -15.11 1.37
N ALA A 38 18.72 -15.94 0.48
CA ALA A 38 20.15 -15.95 0.17
C ALA A 38 20.63 -14.63 -0.43
N LYS A 39 19.86 -14.01 -1.34
CA LYS A 39 20.16 -12.71 -1.89
C LYS A 39 20.16 -11.62 -0.82
N LEU A 40 19.20 -11.66 0.09
CA LEU A 40 19.08 -10.70 1.19
C LEU A 40 20.26 -10.83 2.17
N ALA A 41 20.59 -12.05 2.61
CA ALA A 41 21.75 -12.31 3.46
C ALA A 41 23.08 -11.95 2.79
N GLY A 42 23.17 -12.09 1.46
CA GLY A 42 24.32 -11.66 0.67
C GLY A 42 24.49 -10.13 0.64
N LYS A 43 23.40 -9.37 0.71
CA LYS A 43 23.43 -7.89 0.80
C LYS A 43 23.80 -7.39 2.20
N ASN A 44 23.31 -8.06 3.25
CA ASN A 44 23.66 -7.75 4.63
C ASN A 44 23.63 -9.02 5.50
N PRO A 45 24.80 -9.51 5.97
CA PRO A 45 24.92 -10.75 6.75
C PRO A 45 24.39 -10.62 8.19
N GLU A 46 24.07 -9.42 8.67
CA GLU A 46 23.45 -9.23 9.99
C GLU A 46 21.97 -9.58 10.00
N ILE A 47 21.34 -9.67 8.82
CA ILE A 47 19.96 -10.14 8.70
C ILE A 47 19.93 -11.66 8.86
N ARG A 48 19.23 -12.14 9.90
CA ARG A 48 18.93 -13.55 10.03
C ARG A 48 17.86 -13.94 9.02
N THR A 49 17.94 -15.16 8.51
CA THR A 49 16.96 -15.67 7.55
C THR A 49 16.33 -16.97 8.05
N VAL A 50 15.03 -17.12 7.85
CA VAL A 50 14.26 -18.31 8.18
C VAL A 50 13.47 -18.75 6.95
N LEU A 51 13.72 -19.96 6.47
CA LEU A 51 12.94 -20.57 5.40
C LEU A 51 11.64 -21.13 6.00
N HIS A 52 10.50 -20.52 5.65
CA HIS A 52 9.20 -20.93 6.12
C HIS A 52 8.09 -20.59 5.12
N ASP A 53 7.11 -21.47 5.01
CA ASP A 53 5.93 -21.26 4.18
C ASP A 53 4.86 -20.51 4.97
N LEU A 54 4.75 -19.19 4.74
CA LEU A 54 3.80 -18.30 5.42
C LEU A 54 2.32 -18.58 5.05
N SER A 55 2.04 -19.44 4.06
CA SER A 55 0.66 -19.90 3.80
C SER A 55 0.12 -20.84 4.90
N LYS A 56 1.01 -21.38 5.71
CA LYS A 56 0.69 -22.21 6.90
C LYS A 56 0.43 -21.27 8.09
N THR A 57 -0.71 -20.63 8.08
CA THR A 57 -1.05 -19.58 9.05
C THR A 57 -1.13 -20.08 10.49
N ASP A 58 -1.42 -21.36 10.71
CA ASP A 58 -1.40 -22.02 12.02
C ASP A 58 -0.01 -22.13 12.64
N GLU A 59 1.05 -22.07 11.83
CA GLU A 59 2.46 -22.12 12.30
C GLU A 59 2.99 -20.69 12.64
N ILE A 60 2.34 -19.60 12.14
CA ILE A 60 2.83 -18.22 12.28
C ILE A 60 2.93 -17.81 13.75
N GLY A 61 1.95 -18.14 14.58
CA GLY A 61 1.97 -17.79 16.00
C GLY A 61 3.22 -18.30 16.71
N SER A 62 3.61 -19.53 16.45
CA SER A 62 4.84 -20.13 17.01
C SER A 62 6.10 -19.50 16.39
N LEU A 63 6.06 -19.21 15.10
CA LEU A 63 7.17 -18.59 14.38
C LEU A 63 7.52 -17.21 14.94
N VAL A 64 6.51 -16.40 15.30
CA VAL A 64 6.72 -15.03 15.77
C VAL A 64 6.84 -14.91 17.29
N ALA A 65 6.73 -16.01 18.05
CA ALA A 65 6.66 -15.99 19.52
C ALA A 65 7.83 -15.26 20.21
N ASP A 66 9.05 -15.36 19.67
CA ASP A 66 10.26 -14.77 20.23
C ASP A 66 10.58 -13.35 19.75
N PHE A 67 9.71 -12.74 18.91
CA PHE A 67 9.89 -11.40 18.39
C PHE A 67 9.09 -10.36 19.20
N ASP A 68 9.56 -9.14 19.17
CA ASP A 68 8.91 -7.98 19.82
C ASP A 68 7.93 -7.28 18.88
N LEU A 69 8.27 -7.24 17.59
CA LEU A 69 7.50 -6.57 16.53
C LEU A 69 7.54 -7.42 15.25
N VAL A 70 6.45 -7.42 14.53
CA VAL A 70 6.32 -8.06 13.22
C VAL A 70 6.06 -7.00 12.15
N ILE A 71 6.76 -7.12 11.02
CA ILE A 71 6.44 -6.38 9.78
C ILE A 71 5.87 -7.41 8.81
N SER A 72 4.64 -7.21 8.36
CA SER A 72 4.00 -8.13 7.41
C SER A 72 4.01 -7.52 6.02
N SER A 73 4.61 -8.26 5.08
CA SER A 73 4.67 -7.92 3.63
C SER A 73 4.31 -9.13 2.77
N VAL A 74 3.37 -9.91 3.24
CA VAL A 74 2.82 -11.04 2.50
C VAL A 74 1.85 -10.55 1.41
N PRO A 75 1.59 -11.34 0.34
CA PRO A 75 0.56 -11.03 -0.64
C PRO A 75 -0.82 -10.84 0.00
N GLY A 76 -1.65 -9.97 -0.57
CA GLY A 76 -2.96 -9.60 -0.03
C GLY A 76 -3.86 -10.78 0.30
N GLY A 77 -3.89 -11.82 -0.53
CA GLY A 77 -4.67 -13.03 -0.27
C GLY A 77 -4.26 -13.84 0.97
N MET A 78 -3.10 -13.54 1.57
CA MET A 78 -2.63 -14.13 2.82
C MET A 78 -2.68 -13.15 3.99
N GLY A 79 -2.85 -11.85 3.71
CA GLY A 79 -2.67 -10.75 4.67
C GLY A 79 -3.54 -10.89 5.91
N TYR A 80 -4.85 -11.04 5.73
CA TYR A 80 -5.79 -11.11 6.85
C TYR A 80 -5.51 -12.28 7.80
N ALA A 81 -5.28 -13.49 7.26
CA ALA A 81 -5.01 -14.67 8.08
C ALA A 81 -3.65 -14.56 8.80
N THR A 82 -2.64 -13.96 8.14
CA THR A 82 -1.34 -13.66 8.75
C THR A 82 -1.49 -12.66 9.89
N LEU A 83 -2.20 -11.56 9.66
CA LEU A 83 -2.49 -10.53 10.66
C LEU A 83 -3.20 -11.12 11.89
N GLN A 84 -4.25 -11.93 11.67
CA GLN A 84 -4.98 -12.63 12.73
C GLN A 84 -4.05 -13.52 13.57
N ALA A 85 -3.16 -14.29 12.93
CA ALA A 85 -2.23 -15.17 13.62
C ALA A 85 -1.20 -14.39 14.45
N VAL A 86 -0.68 -13.27 13.94
CA VAL A 86 0.27 -12.41 14.65
C VAL A 86 -0.39 -11.74 15.86
N ILE A 87 -1.60 -11.19 15.69
CA ILE A 87 -2.40 -10.63 16.80
C ILE A 87 -2.68 -11.69 17.86
N GLY A 88 -3.08 -12.91 17.43
CA GLY A 88 -3.33 -14.04 18.31
C GLY A 88 -2.10 -14.47 19.12
N ALA A 89 -0.90 -14.25 18.58
CA ALA A 89 0.37 -14.48 19.28
C ALA A 89 0.76 -13.34 20.24
N GLY A 90 -0.04 -12.28 20.36
CA GLY A 90 0.21 -11.12 21.23
C GLY A 90 1.37 -10.26 20.75
N LYS A 91 1.56 -10.10 19.42
CA LYS A 91 2.66 -9.31 18.86
C LYS A 91 2.16 -8.04 18.21
N ASP A 92 2.84 -6.93 18.50
CA ASP A 92 2.64 -5.70 17.74
C ASP A 92 3.03 -5.93 16.28
N VAL A 93 2.26 -5.35 15.35
CA VAL A 93 2.47 -5.57 13.91
C VAL A 93 2.26 -4.29 13.10
N VAL A 94 3.10 -4.14 12.06
CA VAL A 94 2.90 -3.18 10.97
C VAL A 94 2.70 -3.97 9.70
N ASP A 95 1.54 -3.84 9.09
CA ASP A 95 1.13 -4.63 7.93
C ASP A 95 0.92 -3.76 6.70
N ILE A 96 1.45 -4.22 5.55
CA ILE A 96 1.27 -3.57 4.24
C ILE A 96 0.43 -4.40 3.27
N ALA A 97 -0.10 -5.54 3.70
CA ALA A 97 -0.82 -6.46 2.81
C ALA A 97 -2.18 -5.88 2.40
N PHE A 98 -2.46 -5.87 1.10
CA PHE A 98 -3.70 -5.35 0.52
C PHE A 98 -4.80 -6.43 0.47
N PHE A 99 -5.27 -6.87 1.65
CA PHE A 99 -6.32 -7.89 1.76
C PHE A 99 -7.74 -7.29 1.57
N ALA A 100 -8.72 -8.13 1.28
CA ALA A 100 -10.09 -7.71 0.97
C ALA A 100 -10.99 -7.57 2.21
N GLU A 101 -10.64 -8.27 3.28
CA GLU A 101 -11.43 -8.34 4.52
C GLU A 101 -11.39 -7.01 5.28
N ASP A 102 -12.40 -6.79 6.11
CA ASP A 102 -12.46 -5.66 7.04
C ASP A 102 -11.52 -5.89 8.24
N PRO A 103 -10.45 -5.09 8.41
CA PRO A 103 -9.51 -5.26 9.52
C PRO A 103 -10.15 -5.03 10.89
N PHE A 104 -11.21 -4.23 10.99
CA PHE A 104 -11.88 -3.94 12.25
C PHE A 104 -12.55 -5.16 12.88
N THR A 105 -12.79 -6.21 12.13
CA THR A 105 -13.25 -7.51 12.66
C THR A 105 -12.25 -8.14 13.63
N LEU A 106 -10.99 -7.72 13.64
CA LEU A 106 -9.94 -8.17 14.56
C LEU A 106 -9.74 -7.22 15.76
N SER A 107 -10.51 -6.11 15.87
CA SER A 107 -10.31 -5.09 16.91
C SER A 107 -10.40 -5.65 18.32
N GLU A 108 -11.45 -6.41 18.63
CA GLU A 108 -11.66 -6.97 19.96
C GLU A 108 -10.50 -7.88 20.39
N VAL A 109 -10.04 -8.76 19.49
CA VAL A 109 -8.96 -9.69 19.82
C VAL A 109 -7.61 -8.97 19.95
N ALA A 110 -7.38 -7.92 19.15
CA ALA A 110 -6.17 -7.10 19.26
C ALA A 110 -6.13 -6.31 20.58
N GLU A 111 -7.26 -5.74 21.01
CA GLU A 111 -7.37 -5.04 22.30
C GLU A 111 -7.20 -6.00 23.49
N GLN A 112 -7.84 -7.18 23.46
CA GLN A 112 -7.71 -8.18 24.50
C GLN A 112 -6.27 -8.68 24.67
N ASN A 113 -5.52 -8.80 23.57
CA ASN A 113 -4.12 -9.19 23.60
C ASN A 113 -3.16 -8.01 23.86
N GLY A 114 -3.67 -6.78 24.01
CA GLY A 114 -2.86 -5.58 24.23
C GLY A 114 -1.91 -5.25 23.07
N VAL A 115 -2.28 -5.62 21.85
CA VAL A 115 -1.47 -5.48 20.63
C VAL A 115 -1.78 -4.16 19.93
N THR A 116 -0.76 -3.51 19.38
CA THR A 116 -0.90 -2.46 18.38
C THR A 116 -0.75 -3.07 17.00
N ALA A 117 -1.81 -3.15 16.22
CA ALA A 117 -1.81 -3.72 14.87
C ALA A 117 -2.10 -2.61 13.84
N ILE A 118 -1.05 -2.04 13.25
CA ILE A 118 -1.18 -1.01 12.21
C ILE A 118 -1.33 -1.72 10.86
N VAL A 119 -2.46 -1.48 10.21
CA VAL A 119 -2.80 -2.06 8.91
C VAL A 119 -2.70 -1.03 7.80
N ASP A 120 -2.72 -1.49 6.54
CA ASP A 120 -2.65 -0.61 5.37
C ASP A 120 -1.48 0.41 5.44
N CYS A 121 -0.31 0.01 5.93
CA CYS A 121 0.79 0.92 6.24
C CYS A 121 1.78 1.07 5.07
N GLY A 122 1.27 1.28 3.85
CA GLY A 122 2.05 1.47 2.62
C GLY A 122 2.09 2.92 2.12
N VAL A 123 2.20 3.08 0.80
CA VAL A 123 2.09 4.40 0.14
C VAL A 123 0.63 4.78 -0.05
N ALA A 124 -0.18 3.90 -0.64
CA ALA A 124 -1.63 4.01 -0.82
C ALA A 124 -2.22 2.60 -1.01
N PRO A 125 -2.98 2.10 -0.06
CA PRO A 125 -3.29 2.73 1.23
C PRO A 125 -2.05 2.88 2.13
N GLY A 126 -2.09 3.88 3.01
CA GLY A 126 -1.04 4.15 3.98
C GLY A 126 -0.75 5.63 4.13
N MET A 127 0.30 6.14 3.46
CA MET A 127 0.60 7.57 3.50
C MET A 127 -0.54 8.42 2.97
N SER A 128 -1.25 7.98 1.93
CA SER A 128 -2.47 8.66 1.47
C SER A 128 -3.48 8.85 2.59
N ASN A 129 -3.79 7.78 3.32
CA ASN A 129 -4.76 7.77 4.42
C ASN A 129 -4.28 8.62 5.61
N LEU A 130 -2.99 8.50 5.96
CA LEU A 130 -2.37 9.29 7.02
C LEU A 130 -2.47 10.80 6.72
N LEU A 131 -2.17 11.21 5.49
CA LEU A 131 -2.24 12.61 5.07
C LEU A 131 -3.69 13.13 5.05
N VAL A 132 -4.65 12.30 4.62
CA VAL A 132 -6.08 12.64 4.72
C VAL A 132 -6.48 12.85 6.17
N GLY A 133 -6.20 11.90 7.06
CA GLY A 133 -6.51 12.03 8.49
C GLY A 133 -5.83 13.23 9.16
N HIS A 134 -4.61 13.58 8.71
CA HIS A 134 -3.90 14.76 9.18
C HIS A 134 -4.60 16.07 8.79
N VAL A 135 -5.06 16.17 7.55
CA VAL A 135 -5.77 17.36 7.08
C VAL A 135 -7.16 17.44 7.68
N ASP A 136 -7.90 16.33 7.69
CA ASP A 136 -9.24 16.26 8.29
C ASP A 136 -9.24 16.74 9.74
N HIS A 137 -8.24 16.31 10.54
CA HIS A 137 -8.08 16.76 11.92
C HIS A 137 -7.82 18.27 12.06
N GLN A 138 -7.28 18.93 11.01
CA GLN A 138 -7.02 20.37 11.00
C GLN A 138 -8.21 21.21 10.54
N LEU A 139 -9.13 20.62 9.78
CA LEU A 139 -10.30 21.28 9.23
C LEU A 139 -11.46 21.28 10.23
N ASP A 140 -12.40 22.20 10.05
CA ASP A 140 -13.68 22.23 10.78
C ASP A 140 -14.70 21.34 10.07
N GLU A 141 -14.57 21.20 8.74
CA GLU A 141 -15.42 20.37 7.87
C GLU A 141 -14.59 19.89 6.67
N THR A 142 -14.54 18.59 6.42
CA THR A 142 -13.97 18.03 5.19
C THR A 142 -15.04 17.88 4.13
N GLU A 143 -14.88 18.55 2.97
CA GLU A 143 -15.87 18.55 1.87
C GLU A 143 -15.58 17.47 0.83
N SER A 144 -14.29 17.23 0.53
CA SER A 144 -13.93 16.19 -0.43
C SER A 144 -12.51 15.68 -0.22
N VAL A 145 -12.32 14.41 -0.58
CA VAL A 145 -11.01 13.73 -0.62
C VAL A 145 -10.82 13.08 -1.99
N LEU A 146 -9.68 13.34 -2.61
CA LEU A 146 -9.31 12.74 -3.88
C LEU A 146 -7.87 12.27 -3.84
N ILE A 147 -7.66 10.99 -4.07
CA ILE A 147 -6.35 10.35 -4.06
C ILE A 147 -6.06 9.80 -5.45
N TYR A 148 -4.91 10.14 -5.99
CA TYR A 148 -4.34 9.56 -7.20
C TYR A 148 -3.00 8.91 -6.84
N VAL A 149 -2.79 7.65 -7.23
CA VAL A 149 -1.53 6.96 -6.99
C VAL A 149 -1.18 6.02 -8.16
N GLY A 150 0.09 5.92 -8.49
CA GLY A 150 0.55 4.99 -9.50
C GLY A 150 2.00 4.59 -9.33
N GLY A 151 2.27 3.29 -9.41
CA GLY A 151 3.59 2.73 -9.61
C GLY A 151 3.75 2.36 -11.09
N LEU A 152 4.77 2.91 -11.73
CA LEU A 152 4.92 2.86 -13.18
C LEU A 152 6.37 2.50 -13.56
N PRO A 153 6.60 1.77 -14.66
CA PRO A 153 7.93 1.70 -15.23
C PRO A 153 8.31 3.07 -15.82
N GLU A 154 9.54 3.53 -15.64
CA GLU A 154 10.01 4.77 -16.27
C GLU A 154 9.99 4.65 -17.80
N LYS A 155 10.35 3.47 -18.33
CA LYS A 155 10.29 3.19 -19.78
C LYS A 155 8.95 2.56 -20.14
N ARG A 156 8.24 3.21 -21.07
CA ARG A 156 7.01 2.71 -21.65
C ARG A 156 7.33 1.61 -22.66
N ILE A 157 6.93 0.36 -22.38
CA ILE A 157 7.18 -0.80 -23.25
C ILE A 157 5.84 -1.37 -23.73
N TRP A 158 5.59 -1.27 -25.04
CA TRP A 158 4.42 -1.86 -25.66
C TRP A 158 4.36 -3.39 -25.42
N PRO A 159 3.19 -4.03 -25.23
CA PRO A 159 1.84 -3.47 -25.43
C PRO A 159 1.21 -2.83 -24.18
N PHE A 160 1.67 -3.16 -22.98
CA PHE A 160 0.98 -2.78 -21.76
C PHE A 160 1.50 -1.47 -21.15
N GLU A 161 2.70 -1.05 -21.52
CA GLU A 161 3.40 0.09 -20.93
C GLU A 161 3.40 0.05 -19.38
N TYR A 162 3.46 -1.18 -18.87
CA TYR A 162 3.36 -1.48 -17.45
C TYR A 162 4.34 -2.58 -17.03
N LYS A 163 4.86 -2.45 -15.82
CA LYS A 163 5.61 -3.46 -15.09
C LYS A 163 5.04 -3.55 -13.68
N ALA A 164 4.91 -4.76 -13.15
CA ALA A 164 4.42 -4.96 -11.79
C ALA A 164 5.55 -4.64 -10.80
N VAL A 165 5.41 -3.52 -10.12
CA VAL A 165 6.37 -3.00 -9.13
C VAL A 165 6.14 -3.56 -7.72
N PHE A 166 5.06 -4.32 -7.54
CA PHE A 166 4.71 -5.07 -6.34
C PHE A 166 4.08 -6.41 -6.75
N SER A 167 3.35 -7.09 -5.85
CA SER A 167 2.72 -8.39 -6.12
C SER A 167 1.86 -8.36 -7.39
N PRO A 168 2.18 -9.10 -8.45
CA PRO A 168 1.38 -9.10 -9.67
C PRO A 168 -0.06 -9.62 -9.45
N ALA A 169 -0.28 -10.44 -8.43
CA ALA A 169 -1.62 -10.90 -8.06
C ALA A 169 -2.46 -9.73 -7.54
N ASP A 170 -1.87 -8.87 -6.70
CA ASP A 170 -2.55 -7.69 -6.16
C ASP A 170 -2.81 -6.64 -7.24
N VAL A 171 -1.94 -6.56 -8.26
CA VAL A 171 -2.20 -5.74 -9.48
C VAL A 171 -3.46 -6.20 -10.21
N ILE A 172 -3.69 -7.51 -10.33
CA ILE A 172 -4.93 -8.03 -10.95
C ILE A 172 -6.16 -7.65 -10.12
N GLU A 173 -6.05 -7.62 -8.79
CA GLU A 173 -7.14 -7.17 -7.92
C GLU A 173 -7.56 -5.73 -8.21
N GLU A 174 -6.63 -4.83 -8.55
CA GLU A 174 -6.96 -3.44 -8.96
C GLU A 174 -7.87 -3.38 -10.19
N TYR A 175 -7.84 -4.39 -11.06
CA TYR A 175 -8.65 -4.44 -12.29
C TYR A 175 -9.95 -5.22 -12.14
N THR A 176 -10.11 -5.98 -11.07
CA THR A 176 -11.21 -6.93 -10.88
C THR A 176 -12.06 -6.64 -9.65
N ARG A 177 -11.45 -6.16 -8.55
CA ARG A 177 -12.15 -5.84 -7.31
C ARG A 177 -13.04 -4.60 -7.52
N PRO A 178 -14.34 -4.66 -7.14
CA PRO A 178 -15.20 -3.48 -7.19
C PRO A 178 -14.65 -2.35 -6.33
N ALA A 179 -14.64 -1.14 -6.89
CA ALA A 179 -14.20 0.07 -6.20
C ALA A 179 -15.30 0.62 -5.30
N ARG A 180 -14.98 0.87 -4.04
CA ARG A 180 -15.83 1.56 -3.07
C ARG A 180 -15.39 3.01 -2.96
N TYR A 181 -16.33 3.94 -3.03
CA TYR A 181 -16.09 5.35 -2.81
C TYR A 181 -17.31 6.05 -2.21
N VAL A 182 -17.17 7.26 -1.74
CA VAL A 182 -18.27 8.05 -1.17
C VAL A 182 -18.68 9.13 -2.17
N GLU A 183 -19.96 9.23 -2.46
CA GLU A 183 -20.54 10.22 -3.35
C GLU A 183 -21.81 10.77 -2.74
N ASN A 184 -21.86 12.10 -2.52
CA ASN A 184 -22.98 12.80 -1.87
C ASN A 184 -23.36 12.17 -0.51
N GLY A 185 -22.37 11.81 0.30
CA GLY A 185 -22.56 11.22 1.63
C GLY A 185 -22.98 9.74 1.63
N ALA A 186 -23.01 9.08 0.48
CA ALA A 186 -23.40 7.68 0.37
C ALA A 186 -22.23 6.82 -0.15
N LEU A 187 -22.06 5.63 0.45
CA LEU A 187 -21.13 4.63 -0.07
C LEU A 187 -21.66 4.09 -1.41
N VAL A 188 -20.84 4.20 -2.44
CA VAL A 188 -21.13 3.75 -3.80
C VAL A 188 -20.14 2.66 -4.19
N VAL A 189 -20.62 1.62 -4.85
CA VAL A 189 -19.79 0.52 -5.37
C VAL A 189 -19.90 0.50 -6.89
N ARG A 190 -18.76 0.54 -7.57
CA ARG A 190 -18.67 0.46 -9.03
C ARG A 190 -17.70 -0.64 -9.44
N PRO A 191 -17.83 -1.19 -10.65
CA PRO A 191 -16.77 -2.06 -11.19
C PRO A 191 -15.44 -1.31 -11.24
N ALA A 192 -14.32 -2.01 -11.05
CA ALA A 192 -13.00 -1.46 -11.32
C ALA A 192 -12.90 -0.93 -12.76
N LEU A 193 -11.87 -0.14 -13.08
CA LEU A 193 -11.63 0.45 -14.40
C LEU A 193 -12.74 1.42 -14.88
N THR A 194 -13.55 1.95 -13.96
CA THR A 194 -14.60 2.94 -14.29
C THR A 194 -14.09 4.37 -14.11
N ASP A 195 -14.83 5.32 -14.69
CA ASP A 195 -14.59 6.77 -14.64
C ASP A 195 -13.15 7.15 -14.98
N PRO A 196 -12.62 6.71 -16.14
CA PRO A 196 -11.28 7.09 -16.56
C PRO A 196 -11.19 8.59 -16.81
N GLU A 197 -10.08 9.20 -16.36
CA GLU A 197 -9.78 10.61 -16.58
C GLU A 197 -8.29 10.83 -16.78
N ILE A 198 -7.93 11.91 -17.50
CA ILE A 198 -6.52 12.26 -17.74
C ILE A 198 -6.08 13.27 -16.69
N ILE A 199 -4.97 12.97 -16.03
CA ILE A 199 -4.36 13.81 -15.00
C ILE A 199 -2.94 14.16 -15.42
N GLU A 200 -2.59 15.43 -15.31
CA GLU A 200 -1.24 15.93 -15.58
C GLU A 200 -0.37 15.90 -14.33
N PHE A 201 0.81 15.32 -14.48
CA PHE A 201 1.88 15.36 -13.48
C PHE A 201 3.09 16.08 -14.05
N PRO A 202 3.66 17.08 -13.35
CA PRO A 202 4.71 17.95 -13.90
C PRO A 202 5.93 17.22 -14.46
N ILE A 203 6.34 16.11 -13.84
CA ILE A 203 7.55 15.37 -14.21
C ILE A 203 7.25 14.23 -15.19
N VAL A 204 6.08 13.59 -15.04
CA VAL A 204 5.73 12.36 -15.79
C VAL A 204 4.90 12.65 -17.03
N GLY A 205 4.17 13.78 -17.03
CA GLY A 205 3.21 14.14 -18.08
C GLY A 205 1.83 13.55 -17.82
N SER A 206 1.07 13.31 -18.89
CA SER A 206 -0.31 12.84 -18.82
C SER A 206 -0.39 11.38 -18.42
N LEU A 207 -1.15 11.09 -17.38
CA LEU A 207 -1.50 9.75 -16.92
C LEU A 207 -3.01 9.56 -16.96
N GLU A 208 -3.46 8.33 -17.09
CA GLU A 208 -4.86 7.97 -17.05
C GLU A 208 -5.19 7.36 -15.68
N ALA A 209 -6.19 7.95 -14.99
CA ALA A 209 -6.67 7.53 -13.70
C ALA A 209 -7.97 6.74 -13.82
N PHE A 210 -8.18 5.74 -12.99
CA PHE A 210 -9.42 4.96 -12.92
C PHE A 210 -9.76 4.56 -11.49
N ASN A 211 -11.04 4.34 -11.20
CA ASN A 211 -11.50 3.96 -9.86
C ASN A 211 -10.94 2.61 -9.43
N THR A 212 -10.35 2.58 -8.24
CA THR A 212 -9.88 1.38 -7.54
C THR A 212 -10.40 1.35 -6.09
N ASP A 213 -10.26 0.21 -5.40
CA ASP A 213 -10.74 0.03 -4.01
C ASP A 213 -9.66 0.48 -2.99
N GLY A 214 -9.12 1.67 -3.18
CA GLY A 214 -8.00 2.20 -2.39
C GLY A 214 -8.39 3.13 -1.24
N LEU A 215 -9.66 3.56 -1.11
CA LEU A 215 -10.09 4.33 0.06
C LEU A 215 -9.95 3.53 1.35
N ARG A 216 -10.21 2.22 1.29
CA ARG A 216 -10.07 1.32 2.44
C ARG A 216 -10.89 1.83 3.62
N THR A 217 -10.22 2.00 4.75
CA THR A 217 -10.83 2.42 6.03
C THR A 217 -11.27 3.88 6.03
N LEU A 218 -10.78 4.74 5.13
CA LEU A 218 -11.23 6.13 5.03
C LEU A 218 -12.74 6.24 4.83
N ALA A 219 -13.35 5.29 4.10
CA ALA A 219 -14.80 5.29 3.87
C ALA A 219 -15.62 5.14 5.16
N ASP A 220 -15.01 4.59 6.22
CA ASP A 220 -15.65 4.33 7.52
C ASP A 220 -15.18 5.30 8.61
N THR A 221 -14.05 5.98 8.41
CA THR A 221 -13.36 6.74 9.47
C THR A 221 -13.34 8.26 9.24
N ILE A 222 -13.60 8.71 8.02
CA ILE A 222 -13.65 10.14 7.64
C ILE A 222 -15.06 10.52 7.24
N ASP A 223 -15.58 11.58 7.86
CA ASP A 223 -16.91 12.14 7.53
C ASP A 223 -16.78 13.21 6.42
N ALA A 224 -16.67 12.74 5.17
CA ALA A 224 -16.66 13.61 4.01
C ALA A 224 -17.68 13.16 2.96
N PRO A 225 -18.48 14.07 2.38
CA PRO A 225 -19.55 13.71 1.45
C PRO A 225 -19.02 13.17 0.12
N ASN A 226 -17.76 13.42 -0.24
CA ASN A 226 -17.19 12.93 -1.48
C ASN A 226 -15.76 12.45 -1.26
N MET A 227 -15.51 11.17 -1.49
CA MET A 227 -14.17 10.58 -1.38
C MET A 227 -13.95 9.58 -2.51
N LYS A 228 -12.82 9.70 -3.22
CA LYS A 228 -12.40 8.75 -4.26
C LYS A 228 -10.91 8.48 -4.18
N GLU A 229 -10.53 7.24 -4.47
CA GLU A 229 -9.17 6.85 -4.79
C GLU A 229 -9.14 6.32 -6.21
N LYS A 230 -8.11 6.70 -6.96
CA LYS A 230 -7.90 6.28 -8.35
C LYS A 230 -6.46 5.86 -8.58
N THR A 231 -6.30 4.71 -9.21
CA THR A 231 -4.99 4.25 -9.66
C THR A 231 -4.62 4.90 -10.99
N LEU A 232 -3.34 5.22 -11.13
CA LEU A 232 -2.77 5.86 -12.32
C LEU A 232 -2.01 4.85 -13.19
N ARG A 233 -2.20 4.94 -14.49
CA ARG A 233 -1.42 4.20 -15.49
C ARG A 233 -1.09 5.10 -16.68
N TYR A 234 -0.18 4.69 -17.53
CA TYR A 234 0.02 5.34 -18.82
C TYR A 234 -1.23 5.18 -19.69
N ILE A 235 -1.52 6.21 -20.50
CA ILE A 235 -2.70 6.27 -21.35
C ILE A 235 -2.76 5.07 -22.28
N GLY A 236 -3.94 4.40 -22.34
CA GLY A 236 -4.21 3.21 -23.13
C GLY A 236 -4.08 1.88 -22.38
N HIS A 237 -3.41 1.85 -21.22
CA HIS A 237 -3.33 0.63 -20.41
C HIS A 237 -4.70 0.16 -19.93
N ILE A 238 -5.53 1.10 -19.48
CA ILE A 238 -6.87 0.82 -18.94
C ILE A 238 -7.75 0.16 -20.00
N GLU A 239 -7.68 0.64 -21.24
CA GLU A 239 -8.44 0.06 -22.37
C GLU A 239 -8.08 -1.41 -22.58
N HIS A 240 -6.79 -1.77 -22.56
CA HIS A 240 -6.35 -3.16 -22.67
C HIS A 240 -6.91 -4.03 -21.54
N MET A 241 -6.86 -3.54 -20.31
CA MET A 241 -7.39 -4.29 -19.15
C MET A 241 -8.91 -4.43 -19.21
N ALA A 242 -9.61 -3.39 -19.64
CA ALA A 242 -11.06 -3.41 -19.81
C ALA A 242 -11.49 -4.43 -20.87
N VAL A 243 -10.76 -4.52 -22.01
CA VAL A 243 -10.99 -5.53 -23.06
C VAL A 243 -10.76 -6.94 -22.53
N LEU A 244 -9.66 -7.18 -21.82
CA LEU A 244 -9.38 -8.49 -21.24
C LEU A 244 -10.47 -8.90 -20.24
N ARG A 245 -10.90 -7.98 -19.39
CA ARG A 245 -11.99 -8.23 -18.42
C ARG A 245 -13.30 -8.53 -19.13
N ALA A 246 -13.71 -7.71 -20.09
CA ALA A 246 -14.97 -7.89 -20.80
C ALA A 246 -15.02 -9.19 -21.63
N ALA A 247 -13.85 -9.67 -22.09
CA ALA A 247 -13.73 -10.94 -22.80
C ALA A 247 -13.62 -12.17 -21.87
N GLY A 248 -13.70 -12.00 -20.54
CA GLY A 248 -13.67 -13.09 -19.57
C GLY A 248 -12.29 -13.61 -19.20
N PHE A 249 -11.21 -12.94 -19.60
CA PHE A 249 -9.85 -13.39 -19.27
C PHE A 249 -9.54 -13.32 -17.74
N PHE A 250 -10.28 -12.53 -16.97
CA PHE A 250 -10.15 -12.44 -15.51
C PHE A 250 -11.23 -13.23 -14.76
N ASP A 251 -12.02 -14.08 -15.45
CA ASP A 251 -13.02 -14.90 -14.79
C ASP A 251 -12.38 -16.02 -13.95
N LYS A 252 -12.94 -16.22 -12.75
CA LYS A 252 -12.49 -17.26 -11.81
C LYS A 252 -13.08 -18.64 -12.16
N GLU A 253 -14.22 -18.66 -12.85
CA GLU A 253 -14.89 -19.90 -13.25
C GLU A 253 -14.07 -20.62 -14.33
N GLU A 254 -13.85 -21.91 -14.13
CA GLU A 254 -13.11 -22.74 -15.05
C GLU A 254 -13.90 -23.01 -16.34
N VAL A 255 -13.23 -22.92 -17.48
CA VAL A 255 -13.76 -23.31 -18.78
C VAL A 255 -13.14 -24.62 -19.27
N GLU A 256 -13.90 -25.43 -20.01
CA GLU A 256 -13.40 -26.67 -20.57
C GLU A 256 -12.76 -26.42 -21.96
N ILE A 257 -11.51 -26.83 -22.10
CA ILE A 257 -10.76 -26.74 -23.36
C ILE A 257 -10.14 -28.12 -23.64
N GLY A 258 -10.67 -28.81 -24.66
CA GLY A 258 -10.13 -30.11 -25.09
C GLY A 258 -10.15 -31.19 -24.00
N GLY A 259 -11.14 -31.19 -23.13
CA GLY A 259 -11.28 -32.13 -22.01
C GLY A 259 -10.49 -31.76 -20.75
N THR A 260 -9.84 -30.58 -20.74
CA THR A 260 -9.12 -30.05 -19.56
C THR A 260 -9.84 -28.82 -19.04
N ARG A 261 -10.02 -28.73 -17.70
CA ARG A 261 -10.56 -27.52 -17.05
C ARG A 261 -9.43 -26.53 -16.82
N VAL A 262 -9.67 -25.29 -17.23
CA VAL A 262 -8.69 -24.21 -17.16
C VAL A 262 -9.36 -22.97 -16.55
N SER A 263 -8.75 -22.38 -15.53
CA SER A 263 -9.16 -21.07 -15.01
C SER A 263 -8.63 -19.97 -15.95
N PRO A 264 -9.51 -19.15 -16.57
CA PRO A 264 -9.09 -18.00 -17.40
C PRO A 264 -8.17 -17.06 -16.62
N LEU A 265 -8.55 -16.70 -15.40
CA LEU A 265 -7.76 -15.84 -14.52
C LEU A 265 -6.35 -16.41 -14.26
N ALA A 266 -6.23 -17.70 -13.92
CA ALA A 266 -4.94 -18.31 -13.64
C ALA A 266 -4.02 -18.34 -14.87
N LEU A 267 -4.57 -18.64 -16.05
CA LEU A 267 -3.83 -18.61 -17.31
C LEU A 267 -3.38 -17.19 -17.65
N THR A 268 -4.31 -16.24 -17.61
CA THR A 268 -4.04 -14.83 -17.95
C THR A 268 -3.00 -14.24 -17.01
N SER A 269 -3.13 -14.45 -15.71
CA SER A 269 -2.15 -14.03 -14.71
C SER A 269 -0.75 -14.57 -15.02
N LYS A 270 -0.64 -15.85 -15.36
CA LYS A 270 0.65 -16.47 -15.71
C LYS A 270 1.29 -15.84 -16.95
N LEU A 271 0.50 -15.44 -17.93
CA LEU A 271 0.98 -14.79 -19.15
C LEU A 271 1.37 -13.35 -18.90
N LEU A 272 0.52 -12.58 -18.20
CA LEU A 272 0.76 -11.18 -17.88
C LEU A 272 1.96 -11.02 -16.94
N PHE A 273 2.10 -11.85 -15.91
CA PHE A 273 3.21 -11.78 -14.97
C PHE A 273 4.57 -11.98 -15.64
N LYS A 274 4.62 -12.81 -16.69
CA LYS A 274 5.83 -12.94 -17.50
C LYS A 274 6.18 -11.62 -18.23
N SER A 275 5.16 -10.93 -18.75
CA SER A 275 5.34 -9.67 -19.48
C SER A 275 5.59 -8.49 -18.52
N TRP A 276 4.97 -8.50 -17.34
CA TRP A 276 5.05 -7.42 -16.36
C TRP A 276 6.21 -7.54 -15.38
N LYS A 277 6.96 -8.63 -15.43
CA LYS A 277 8.10 -8.83 -14.53
C LYS A 277 9.11 -7.69 -14.72
N LEU A 278 9.54 -7.11 -13.59
CA LEU A 278 10.70 -6.23 -13.56
C LEU A 278 11.96 -7.04 -13.85
N GLU A 279 12.74 -6.60 -14.82
CA GLU A 279 14.04 -7.19 -15.15
C GLU A 279 15.16 -6.39 -14.49
N GLU A 280 16.36 -6.98 -14.46
CA GLU A 280 17.54 -6.29 -13.93
C GLU A 280 17.82 -5.02 -14.74
N GLY A 281 17.92 -3.89 -14.07
CA GLY A 281 18.11 -2.58 -14.69
C GLY A 281 16.81 -1.86 -15.09
N ASP A 282 15.65 -2.46 -14.88
CA ASP A 282 14.38 -1.72 -14.98
C ASP A 282 14.28 -0.68 -13.86
N VAL A 283 13.83 0.50 -14.22
CA VAL A 283 13.60 1.62 -13.32
C VAL A 283 12.10 1.86 -13.21
N ASP A 284 11.64 2.00 -11.99
CA ASP A 284 10.26 2.38 -11.68
C ASP A 284 10.19 3.78 -11.05
N ILE A 285 9.02 4.35 -11.15
CA ILE A 285 8.63 5.60 -10.49
C ILE A 285 7.33 5.38 -9.72
N THR A 286 7.16 6.16 -8.66
CA THR A 286 5.90 6.25 -7.93
C THR A 286 5.44 7.70 -7.93
N VAL A 287 4.19 7.92 -8.30
CA VAL A 287 3.54 9.23 -8.22
C VAL A 287 2.31 9.13 -7.34
N MET A 288 2.07 10.15 -6.54
CA MET A 288 0.84 10.27 -5.77
C MET A 288 0.45 11.74 -5.64
N ARG A 289 -0.85 12.00 -5.69
CA ARG A 289 -1.44 13.29 -5.33
C ARG A 289 -2.63 13.04 -4.42
N VAL A 290 -2.60 13.65 -3.24
CA VAL A 290 -3.71 13.65 -2.28
C VAL A 290 -4.27 15.06 -2.21
N ILE A 291 -5.55 15.22 -2.49
CA ILE A 291 -6.26 16.50 -2.44
C ILE A 291 -7.35 16.37 -1.38
N VAL A 292 -7.35 17.30 -0.42
CA VAL A 292 -8.41 17.42 0.58
C VAL A 292 -8.94 18.84 0.56
N ASP A 293 -10.21 18.97 0.21
CA ASP A 293 -10.93 20.24 0.27
C ASP A 293 -11.80 20.29 1.52
N GLY A 294 -11.87 21.45 2.15
CA GLY A 294 -12.70 21.62 3.33
C GLY A 294 -12.69 23.05 3.85
N LYS A 295 -13.28 23.24 5.02
CA LYS A 295 -13.41 24.57 5.65
C LYS A 295 -12.58 24.66 6.92
N LYS A 296 -11.98 25.83 7.13
CA LYS A 296 -11.31 26.24 8.35
C LYS A 296 -11.51 27.73 8.59
N ASP A 297 -12.04 28.11 9.74
CA ASP A 297 -12.29 29.54 10.10
C ASP A 297 -13.05 30.29 8.97
N ASP A 298 -14.17 29.74 8.47
CA ASP A 298 -15.00 30.25 7.38
C ASP A 298 -14.31 30.34 5.99
N LYS A 299 -13.10 29.85 5.85
CA LYS A 299 -12.37 29.79 4.58
C LYS A 299 -12.44 28.39 3.98
N ARG A 300 -12.69 28.32 2.67
CA ARG A 300 -12.50 27.06 1.95
C ARG A 300 -11.04 26.91 1.56
N LEU A 301 -10.44 25.80 1.95
CA LEU A 301 -9.04 25.50 1.71
C LEU A 301 -8.91 24.21 0.90
N ARG A 302 -7.93 24.19 0.01
CA ARG A 302 -7.44 22.96 -0.63
C ARG A 302 -6.06 22.66 -0.10
N HIS A 303 -5.89 21.48 0.48
CA HIS A 303 -4.60 20.90 0.83
C HIS A 303 -4.22 19.89 -0.24
N THR A 304 -3.06 20.05 -0.85
CA THR A 304 -2.52 19.11 -1.82
C THR A 304 -1.18 18.59 -1.33
N TYR A 305 -1.02 17.28 -1.33
CA TYR A 305 0.27 16.62 -1.16
C TYR A 305 0.65 15.92 -2.44
N GLU A 306 1.87 16.11 -2.91
CA GLU A 306 2.40 15.46 -4.08
C GLU A 306 3.65 14.65 -3.74
N LEU A 307 3.74 13.46 -4.31
CA LEU A 307 4.91 12.59 -4.28
C LEU A 307 5.34 12.28 -5.71
N PHE A 308 6.62 12.49 -5.96
CA PHE A 308 7.34 11.85 -7.05
C PHE A 308 8.55 11.16 -6.47
N ASP A 309 8.64 9.84 -6.60
CA ASP A 309 9.80 9.05 -6.22
C ASP A 309 10.27 8.19 -7.40
N ARG A 310 11.54 7.89 -7.45
CA ARG A 310 12.18 7.12 -8.49
C ARG A 310 13.08 6.04 -7.87
N HIS A 311 13.24 4.94 -8.57
CA HIS A 311 14.24 3.93 -8.27
C HIS A 311 15.57 4.57 -7.84
N ASP A 312 16.08 4.15 -6.70
CA ASP A 312 17.39 4.62 -6.21
C ASP A 312 18.52 3.77 -6.78
N GLU A 313 19.27 4.33 -7.71
CA GLU A 313 20.38 3.65 -8.38
C GLU A 313 21.53 3.31 -7.42
N ALA A 314 21.68 4.06 -6.32
CA ALA A 314 22.77 3.83 -5.37
C ALA A 314 22.54 2.58 -4.51
N THR A 315 21.30 2.35 -4.10
CA THR A 315 20.91 1.19 -3.30
C THR A 315 20.32 0.05 -4.13
N GLY A 316 19.91 0.33 -5.36
CA GLY A 316 19.16 -0.58 -6.23
C GLY A 316 17.77 -0.89 -5.72
N VAL A 317 17.18 0.00 -4.91
CA VAL A 317 15.83 -0.17 -4.36
C VAL A 317 14.81 0.52 -5.26
N HIS A 318 13.81 -0.24 -5.68
CA HIS A 318 12.71 0.25 -6.50
C HIS A 318 11.86 1.29 -5.77
N SER A 319 11.31 2.25 -6.51
CA SER A 319 10.51 3.34 -5.98
C SER A 319 9.31 2.83 -5.17
N MET A 320 8.57 1.86 -5.67
CA MET A 320 7.43 1.28 -4.93
C MET A 320 7.87 0.64 -3.61
N ALA A 321 9.03 -0.01 -3.58
CA ALA A 321 9.58 -0.58 -2.35
C ALA A 321 10.05 0.49 -1.36
N ARG A 322 10.54 1.64 -1.85
CA ARG A 322 10.91 2.79 -1.03
C ARG A 322 9.68 3.44 -0.42
N THR A 323 8.72 3.82 -1.25
CA THR A 323 7.53 4.57 -0.82
C THR A 323 6.61 3.74 0.07
N THR A 324 6.43 2.45 -0.21
CA THR A 324 5.65 1.52 0.61
C THR A 324 6.45 1.01 1.80
N GLY A 325 7.63 0.45 1.55
CA GLY A 325 8.40 -0.25 2.58
C GLY A 325 8.98 0.71 3.62
N TYR A 326 9.48 1.87 3.21
CA TYR A 326 10.02 2.84 4.18
C TYR A 326 8.94 3.49 5.03
N THR A 327 7.71 3.62 4.53
CA THR A 327 6.57 4.01 5.37
C THR A 327 6.41 3.04 6.54
N ALA A 328 6.32 1.75 6.26
CA ALA A 328 6.19 0.72 7.29
C ALA A 328 7.38 0.70 8.26
N THR A 329 8.62 0.85 7.77
CA THR A 329 9.81 0.80 8.64
C THR A 329 9.99 2.06 9.48
N VAL A 330 9.56 3.22 9.00
CA VAL A 330 9.53 4.47 9.81
C VAL A 330 8.46 4.37 10.88
N VAL A 331 7.28 3.84 10.54
CA VAL A 331 6.21 3.58 11.52
C VAL A 331 6.65 2.55 12.57
N ALA A 332 7.39 1.51 12.18
CA ALA A 332 7.98 0.55 13.11
C ALA A 332 8.96 1.23 14.11
N ARG A 333 9.75 2.20 13.66
CA ARG A 333 10.64 3.01 14.53
C ARG A 333 9.83 3.90 15.47
N MET A 334 8.77 4.51 14.96
CA MET A 334 7.84 5.31 15.77
C MET A 334 7.24 4.51 16.93
N LEU A 335 6.81 3.26 16.66
CA LEU A 335 6.34 2.33 17.69
C LEU A 335 7.45 1.96 18.68
N ALA A 336 8.65 1.66 18.20
CA ALA A 336 9.79 1.29 19.04
C ALA A 336 10.23 2.42 19.96
N GLU A 337 10.01 3.68 19.59
CA GLU A 337 10.25 4.87 20.41
C GLU A 337 9.10 5.19 21.36
N GLY A 338 7.98 4.47 21.27
CA GLY A 338 6.82 4.69 22.11
C GLY A 338 6.07 6.00 21.82
N LEU A 339 6.28 6.58 20.63
CA LEU A 339 5.61 7.82 20.22
C LEU A 339 4.12 7.58 19.95
N PHE A 340 3.76 6.37 19.55
CA PHE A 340 2.39 5.94 19.34
C PHE A 340 2.11 4.68 20.16
N THR A 341 1.05 4.69 20.99
CA THR A 341 0.81 3.63 21.99
C THR A 341 -0.60 3.05 22.01
N ARG A 342 -1.48 3.50 21.09
CA ARG A 342 -2.85 2.99 20.99
C ARG A 342 -2.84 1.48 20.71
N LYS A 343 -3.67 0.74 21.47
CA LYS A 343 -3.87 -0.71 21.29
C LYS A 343 -5.10 -0.99 20.44
N GLY A 344 -5.16 -2.18 19.85
CA GLY A 344 -6.18 -2.61 18.92
C GLY A 344 -5.71 -2.51 17.46
N ILE A 345 -6.67 -2.62 16.53
CA ILE A 345 -6.44 -2.27 15.13
C ILE A 345 -6.25 -0.77 15.02
N VAL A 346 -5.22 -0.37 14.31
CA VAL A 346 -4.88 1.03 14.04
C VAL A 346 -4.78 1.24 12.55
N VAL A 347 -5.45 2.29 12.07
CA VAL A 347 -5.43 2.70 10.67
C VAL A 347 -4.61 3.98 10.51
N PRO A 348 -3.96 4.22 9.36
CA PRO A 348 -3.03 5.34 9.17
C PRO A 348 -3.67 6.71 9.41
N GLU A 349 -4.93 6.91 9.08
CA GLU A 349 -5.66 8.16 9.31
C GLU A 349 -5.78 8.52 10.79
N TRP A 350 -5.82 7.54 11.69
CA TRP A 350 -5.79 7.82 13.14
C TRP A 350 -4.39 8.22 13.63
N ILE A 351 -3.34 7.73 12.99
CA ILE A 351 -1.97 8.22 13.23
C ILE A 351 -1.86 9.66 12.72
N GLY A 352 -2.48 9.95 11.57
CA GLY A 352 -2.55 11.28 10.96
C GLY A 352 -3.14 12.36 11.87
N GLN A 353 -4.02 11.99 12.82
CA GLN A 353 -4.59 12.91 13.82
C GLN A 353 -3.57 13.38 14.88
N GLN A 354 -2.36 12.80 14.92
CA GLN A 354 -1.31 13.16 15.87
C GLN A 354 -0.16 13.88 15.12
N PRO A 355 -0.08 15.22 15.19
CA PRO A 355 0.90 16.00 14.43
C PRO A 355 2.34 15.56 14.62
N GLU A 356 2.72 15.20 15.85
CA GLU A 356 4.06 14.71 16.16
C GLU A 356 4.39 13.38 15.47
N CYS A 357 3.42 12.50 15.28
CA CYS A 357 3.58 11.25 14.53
C CYS A 357 3.75 11.54 13.04
N VAL A 358 2.94 12.46 12.50
CA VAL A 358 3.04 12.88 11.08
C VAL A 358 4.40 13.50 10.79
N ASP A 359 4.86 14.44 11.63
CA ASP A 359 6.17 15.08 11.50
C ASP A 359 7.31 14.05 11.59
N TYR A 360 7.19 13.07 12.50
CA TYR A 360 8.17 11.98 12.62
C TYR A 360 8.22 11.14 11.34
N ILE A 361 7.06 10.75 10.81
CA ILE A 361 6.97 9.89 9.62
C ILE A 361 7.48 10.65 8.38
N LEU A 362 7.03 11.88 8.14
CA LEU A 362 7.46 12.67 6.98
C LEU A 362 8.97 12.95 7.02
N ARG A 363 9.54 13.26 8.18
CA ARG A 363 10.98 13.45 8.35
C ARG A 363 11.74 12.15 8.10
N GLY A 364 11.30 11.03 8.69
CA GLY A 364 11.95 9.73 8.50
C GLY A 364 11.91 9.24 7.04
N LEU A 365 10.86 9.58 6.30
CA LEU A 365 10.77 9.31 4.85
C LEU A 365 11.71 10.24 4.07
N ALA A 366 11.76 11.53 4.40
CA ALA A 366 12.66 12.50 3.75
C ALA A 366 14.14 12.14 3.94
N GLU A 367 14.53 11.63 5.12
CA GLU A 367 15.88 11.10 5.38
C GLU A 367 16.26 9.92 4.44
N ARG A 368 15.26 9.24 3.89
CA ARG A 368 15.39 8.15 2.90
C ARG A 368 15.17 8.64 1.47
N GLY A 369 15.05 9.96 1.28
CA GLY A 369 14.83 10.59 -0.02
C GLY A 369 13.40 10.49 -0.55
N VAL A 370 12.43 10.02 0.25
CA VAL A 370 11.01 10.00 -0.10
C VAL A 370 10.37 11.27 0.44
N VAL A 371 10.05 12.22 -0.44
CA VAL A 371 9.61 13.58 -0.05
C VAL A 371 8.19 13.83 -0.53
N TYR A 372 7.36 14.30 0.39
CA TYR A 372 6.00 14.76 0.09
C TYR A 372 5.97 16.29 0.08
N GLU A 373 5.62 16.87 -1.05
CA GLU A 373 5.46 18.32 -1.20
C GLU A 373 4.04 18.73 -0.83
N LYS A 374 3.89 19.71 0.06
CA LYS A 374 2.59 20.22 0.52
C LYS A 374 2.34 21.62 -0.03
N THR A 375 1.14 21.83 -0.58
CA THR A 375 0.59 23.15 -0.88
C THR A 375 -0.76 23.34 -0.20
N VAL A 376 -1.08 24.59 0.17
CA VAL A 376 -2.39 24.97 0.71
C VAL A 376 -2.86 26.20 -0.02
N GLU A 377 -4.06 26.12 -0.59
CA GLU A 377 -4.67 27.21 -1.38
C GLU A 377 -6.02 27.57 -0.79
N GLU A 378 -6.31 28.87 -0.70
CA GLU A 378 -7.65 29.35 -0.37
C GLU A 378 -8.51 29.30 -1.64
N LEU A 379 -9.55 28.49 -1.62
CA LEU A 379 -10.52 28.41 -2.72
C LEU A 379 -11.46 29.62 -2.64
N GLY A 380 -11.64 30.32 -3.76
CA GLY A 380 -12.62 31.40 -3.82
C GLY A 380 -14.02 30.92 -3.43
N THR A 381 -14.80 31.77 -2.81
CA THR A 381 -16.24 31.51 -2.64
C THR A 381 -16.85 31.35 -4.02
N ASP A 382 -17.51 30.24 -4.30
CA ASP A 382 -18.33 30.09 -5.50
C ASP A 382 -19.30 31.26 -5.53
N SER A 383 -18.97 32.26 -6.35
CA SER A 383 -19.94 33.28 -6.73
C SER A 383 -20.98 32.58 -7.61
N GLY A 384 -22.10 32.16 -6.97
CA GLY A 384 -23.24 31.48 -7.54
C GLY A 384 -23.86 32.16 -8.76
#